data_251d454ff428340ace0a981d5f27948e
#
_entry.id   251d454ff428340ace0a981d5f27948e
#
_cell.length_a   1.000
_cell.length_b   1.000
_cell.length_c   1.000
_cell.angle_alpha   90.00
_cell.angle_beta   90.00
_cell.angle_gamma   90.00
#
_symmetry.space_group_name_H-M   'P 1'
#
loop_
_entity.id
_entity.type
_entity.pdbx_description
1 polymer ?
#
loop_
_entity_poly.entity_id
_entity_poly.type
_entity_poly.pdbx_seq_one_letter_code
_entity_poly.pdbx_strand_id
1 'polypeptide(L)'
;MNFIFDIDGTICFDGCSIDPSIKQRLFKLRQANHNVMFASARPIRDLLPVIPEFADDTLIGGNGSIISKNGQIEIVSVINEHDISLIKKLIKKYQLSYIIDDKFNYASNLDTNNELYQRIDPDGKAQSLDMDEIRNPIKAILLNIDKKNFDMIAHQ
;
A
#
# COMPACT_ATOMS: atom_id res chain seq x y z
N MET A 1 15.88 10.31 19.31
CA MET A 1 14.39 10.26 19.35
C MET A 1 13.91 9.54 18.10
N ASN A 2 12.71 8.97 18.14
CA ASN A 2 12.07 8.37 16.97
C ASN A 2 11.00 9.34 16.43
N PHE A 3 11.06 9.63 15.13
CA PHE A 3 10.07 10.42 14.42
C PHE A 3 9.42 9.52 13.38
N ILE A 4 8.09 9.43 13.41
CA ILE A 4 7.31 8.66 12.44
C ILE A 4 6.44 9.65 11.67
N PHE A 5 6.55 9.65 10.35
CA PHE A 5 5.81 10.53 9.46
C PHE A 5 4.83 9.71 8.62
N ASP A 6 3.59 10.14 8.60
CA ASP A 6 2.66 9.76 7.55
C ASP A 6 3.07 10.45 6.24
N ILE A 7 2.71 9.87 5.11
CA ILE A 7 3.15 10.31 3.78
C ILE A 7 2.08 11.14 3.09
N ASP A 8 0.97 10.52 2.73
CA ASP A 8 -0.04 11.14 1.86
C ASP A 8 -0.84 12.22 2.60
N GLY A 9 -0.79 13.45 2.10
CA GLY A 9 -1.43 14.61 2.75
C GLY A 9 -0.67 15.17 3.95
N THR A 10 0.48 14.56 4.34
CA THR A 10 1.32 15.02 5.46
C THR A 10 2.66 15.57 4.97
N ILE A 11 3.40 14.82 4.17
CA ILE A 11 4.69 15.24 3.59
C ILE A 11 4.76 15.06 2.07
N CYS A 12 3.81 14.36 1.47
CA CYS A 12 3.62 14.20 0.03
C CYS A 12 2.19 14.66 -0.32
N PHE A 13 2.07 15.69 -1.17
CA PHE A 13 0.80 16.33 -1.50
C PHE A 13 0.33 16.05 -2.93
N ASP A 14 1.23 15.62 -3.81
CA ASP A 14 0.95 15.27 -5.21
C ASP A 14 0.79 13.75 -5.42
N GLY A 15 1.05 12.97 -4.37
CA GLY A 15 1.03 11.52 -4.40
C GLY A 15 2.24 10.89 -5.09
N CYS A 16 3.21 11.68 -5.53
CA CYS A 16 4.34 11.23 -6.35
C CYS A 16 5.69 11.54 -5.71
N SER A 17 5.81 12.67 -4.98
CA SER A 17 7.10 13.12 -4.46
C SER A 17 6.98 13.90 -3.17
N ILE A 18 8.08 13.97 -2.42
CA ILE A 18 8.20 14.86 -1.25
C ILE A 18 8.92 16.14 -1.69
N ASP A 19 8.39 17.29 -1.27
CA ASP A 19 9.02 18.58 -1.51
C ASP A 19 10.49 18.61 -1.05
N PRO A 20 11.42 19.17 -1.86
CA PRO A 20 12.85 19.22 -1.52
C PRO A 20 13.14 19.88 -0.16
N SER A 21 12.34 20.87 0.23
CA SER A 21 12.51 21.56 1.52
C SER A 21 12.16 20.63 2.70
N ILE A 22 11.15 19.78 2.55
CA ILE A 22 10.77 18.76 3.53
C ILE A 22 11.87 17.70 3.60
N LYS A 23 12.32 17.16 2.45
CA LYS A 23 13.44 16.20 2.38
C LYS A 23 14.67 16.71 3.13
N GLN A 24 15.05 17.97 2.90
CA GLN A 24 16.19 18.57 3.59
C GLN A 24 16.02 18.57 5.12
N ARG A 25 14.82 18.81 5.62
CA ARG A 25 14.53 18.79 7.06
C ARG A 25 14.60 17.36 7.63
N LEU A 26 14.09 16.37 6.89
CA LEU A 26 14.20 14.96 7.28
C LEU A 26 15.66 14.51 7.34
N PHE A 27 16.50 14.90 6.38
CA PHE A 27 17.94 14.64 6.43
C PHE A 27 18.62 15.30 7.63
N LYS A 28 18.23 16.51 8.00
CA LYS A 28 18.78 17.17 9.23
C LYS A 28 18.41 16.39 10.49
N LEU A 29 17.22 15.80 10.58
CA LEU A 29 16.87 14.93 11.71
C LEU A 29 17.79 13.71 11.79
N ARG A 30 18.08 13.06 10.65
CA ARG A 30 19.02 11.93 10.59
C ARG A 30 20.44 12.35 11.00
N GLN A 31 20.92 13.48 10.52
CA GLN A 31 22.25 14.04 10.88
C GLN A 31 22.36 14.36 12.39
N ALA A 32 21.23 14.71 13.03
CA ALA A 32 21.14 14.91 14.46
C ALA A 32 20.97 13.61 15.26
N ASN A 33 21.26 12.44 14.66
CA ASN A 33 21.13 11.10 15.23
C ASN A 33 19.71 10.78 15.72
N HIS A 34 18.71 11.26 15.02
CA HIS A 34 17.33 10.84 15.23
C HIS A 34 16.95 9.74 14.24
N ASN A 35 16.10 8.81 14.66
CA ASN A 35 15.53 7.81 13.77
C ASN A 35 14.34 8.43 13.05
N VAL A 36 14.38 8.41 11.73
CA VAL A 36 13.27 8.83 10.86
C VAL A 36 12.61 7.57 10.32
N MET A 37 11.30 7.49 10.45
CA MET A 37 10.49 6.37 10.00
C MET A 37 9.28 6.90 9.24
N PHE A 38 8.72 6.07 8.38
CA PHE A 38 7.56 6.45 7.59
C PHE A 38 6.45 5.42 7.73
N ALA A 39 5.20 5.90 7.77
CA ALA A 39 4.02 5.05 7.82
C ALA A 39 3.04 5.49 6.72
N SER A 40 2.47 4.54 6.00
CA SER A 40 1.54 4.82 4.91
C SER A 40 0.53 3.68 4.73
N ALA A 41 -0.62 4.02 4.17
CA ALA A 41 -1.57 3.04 3.67
C ALA A 41 -1.09 2.33 2.39
N ARG A 42 -0.08 2.87 1.70
CA ARG A 42 0.52 2.24 0.52
C ARG A 42 1.30 0.98 0.91
N PRO A 43 1.28 -0.07 0.08
CA PRO A 43 2.30 -1.12 0.17
C PRO A 43 3.71 -0.53 0.03
N ILE A 44 4.73 -1.20 0.57
CA ILE A 44 6.13 -0.73 0.47
C ILE A 44 6.53 -0.51 -0.99
N ARG A 45 6.12 -1.38 -1.90
CA ARG A 45 6.34 -1.26 -3.35
C ARG A 45 5.95 0.12 -3.90
N ASP A 46 4.77 0.61 -3.52
CA ASP A 46 4.21 1.88 -4.02
C ASP A 46 4.70 3.10 -3.20
N LEU A 47 5.33 2.84 -2.06
CA LEU A 47 5.91 3.86 -1.20
C LEU A 47 7.34 4.22 -1.62
N LEU A 48 8.14 3.23 -1.99
CA LEU A 48 9.56 3.41 -2.34
C LEU A 48 9.80 4.48 -3.42
N PRO A 49 9.02 4.56 -4.52
CA PRO A 49 9.22 5.61 -5.53
C PRO A 49 8.99 7.03 -5.02
N VAL A 50 8.20 7.21 -3.97
CA VAL A 50 7.91 8.51 -3.35
C VAL A 50 9.05 8.98 -2.45
N ILE A 51 9.72 8.04 -1.79
CA ILE A 51 10.79 8.30 -0.80
C ILE A 51 12.06 7.49 -1.06
N PRO A 52 12.59 7.46 -2.30
CA PRO A 52 13.71 6.58 -2.65
C PRO A 52 14.96 6.81 -1.81
N GLU A 53 15.19 8.05 -1.32
CA GLU A 53 16.34 8.39 -0.49
C GLU A 53 16.25 7.85 0.95
N PHE A 54 15.07 7.33 1.32
CA PHE A 54 14.78 6.77 2.63
C PHE A 54 14.45 5.26 2.58
N ALA A 55 14.78 4.59 1.49
CA ALA A 55 14.45 3.17 1.27
C ALA A 55 15.03 2.23 2.34
N ASP A 56 16.17 2.59 2.93
CA ASP A 56 16.81 1.82 3.98
C ASP A 56 16.32 2.16 5.40
N ASP A 57 15.50 3.20 5.54
CA ASP A 57 14.88 3.53 6.83
C ASP A 57 13.77 2.52 7.18
N THR A 58 13.21 2.66 8.37
CA THR A 58 12.04 1.85 8.73
C THR A 58 10.80 2.40 8.05
N LEU A 59 10.20 1.60 7.17
CA LEU A 59 8.97 1.91 6.46
C LEU A 59 7.86 0.98 6.94
N ILE A 60 6.72 1.54 7.31
CA ILE A 60 5.51 0.82 7.69
C ILE A 60 4.50 1.02 6.55
N GLY A 61 4.15 -0.06 5.86
CA GLY A 61 3.26 -0.03 4.70
C GLY A 61 1.98 -0.85 4.90
N GLY A 62 1.05 -0.71 3.94
CA GLY A 62 -0.17 -1.50 3.91
C GLY A 62 -1.04 -1.35 5.16
N ASN A 63 -1.17 -0.14 5.71
CA ASN A 63 -1.84 0.12 6.98
C ASN A 63 -1.24 -0.65 8.18
N GLY A 64 0.07 -0.91 8.17
CA GLY A 64 0.76 -1.65 9.23
C GLY A 64 0.89 -3.15 8.98
N SER A 65 0.39 -3.66 7.86
CA SER A 65 0.48 -5.08 7.52
C SER A 65 1.90 -5.54 7.15
N ILE A 66 2.75 -4.63 6.72
CA ILE A 66 4.14 -4.91 6.32
C ILE A 66 5.09 -3.83 6.85
N ILE A 67 6.30 -4.25 7.16
CA ILE A 67 7.39 -3.36 7.57
C ILE A 67 8.60 -3.65 6.69
N SER A 68 9.28 -2.58 6.23
CA SER A 68 10.61 -2.68 5.61
C SER A 68 11.67 -2.10 6.55
N LYS A 69 12.79 -2.80 6.68
CA LYS A 69 13.99 -2.34 7.39
C LYS A 69 15.21 -2.71 6.57
N ASN A 70 16.07 -1.74 6.29
CA ASN A 70 17.25 -1.94 5.44
C ASN A 70 16.89 -2.63 4.11
N GLY A 71 15.77 -2.24 3.49
CA GLY A 71 15.27 -2.80 2.25
C GLY A 71 14.65 -4.21 2.36
N GLN A 72 14.61 -4.81 3.54
CA GLN A 72 14.01 -6.12 3.78
C GLN A 72 12.56 -5.97 4.25
N ILE A 73 11.62 -6.49 3.45
CA ILE A 73 10.19 -6.43 3.75
C ILE A 73 9.78 -7.66 4.55
N GLU A 74 9.14 -7.44 5.68
CA GLU A 74 8.55 -8.46 6.54
C GLU A 74 7.02 -8.28 6.60
N ILE A 75 6.28 -9.38 6.59
CA ILE A 75 4.83 -9.39 6.79
C ILE A 75 4.56 -9.40 8.30
N VAL A 76 3.79 -8.44 8.77
CA VAL A 76 3.35 -8.33 10.16
C VAL A 76 1.99 -9.02 10.34
N SER A 77 1.09 -8.82 9.39
CA SER A 77 -0.23 -9.44 9.39
C SER A 77 -0.76 -9.65 7.98
N VAL A 78 -1.62 -10.63 7.84
CA VAL A 78 -2.36 -10.92 6.60
C VAL A 78 -3.85 -10.95 6.89
N ILE A 79 -4.66 -10.73 5.86
CA ILE A 79 -6.09 -11.01 5.91
C ILE A 79 -6.24 -12.52 6.05
N ASN A 80 -6.97 -13.00 7.05
CA ASN A 80 -7.12 -14.42 7.29
C ASN A 80 -7.87 -15.13 6.15
N GLU A 81 -7.77 -16.45 6.12
CA GLU A 81 -8.29 -17.27 5.02
C GLU A 81 -9.81 -17.17 4.84
N HIS A 82 -10.53 -17.07 5.95
CA HIS A 82 -11.99 -16.90 5.93
C HIS A 82 -12.38 -15.57 5.28
N ASP A 83 -11.78 -14.47 5.72
CA ASP A 83 -12.13 -13.11 5.27
C ASP A 83 -11.71 -12.89 3.82
N ILE A 84 -10.50 -13.32 3.42
CA ILE A 84 -10.08 -13.20 2.01
C ILE A 84 -10.97 -14.06 1.09
N SER A 85 -11.41 -15.22 1.53
CA SER A 85 -12.34 -16.07 0.78
C SER A 85 -13.70 -15.39 0.61
N LEU A 86 -14.19 -14.72 1.65
CA LEU A 86 -15.42 -13.92 1.59
C LEU A 86 -15.27 -12.75 0.62
N ILE A 87 -14.18 -11.99 0.74
CA ILE A 87 -13.87 -10.87 -0.16
C ILE A 87 -13.87 -11.33 -1.62
N LYS A 88 -13.18 -12.44 -1.94
CA LYS A 88 -13.14 -12.99 -3.30
C LYS A 88 -14.53 -13.39 -3.81
N LYS A 89 -15.37 -13.97 -2.94
CA LYS A 89 -16.78 -14.30 -3.29
C LYS A 89 -17.59 -13.05 -3.58
N LEU A 90 -17.43 -11.98 -2.78
CA LEU A 90 -18.11 -10.71 -2.99
C LEU A 90 -17.68 -10.07 -4.31
N ILE A 91 -16.39 -10.04 -4.61
CA ILE A 91 -15.85 -9.54 -5.88
C ILE A 91 -16.53 -10.27 -7.06
N LYS A 92 -16.53 -11.62 -7.03
CA LYS A 92 -17.13 -12.43 -8.10
C LYS A 92 -18.65 -12.22 -8.19
N LYS A 93 -19.35 -12.19 -7.05
CA LYS A 93 -20.83 -12.06 -6.99
C LYS A 93 -21.34 -10.71 -7.50
N TYR A 94 -20.66 -9.63 -7.11
CA TYR A 94 -21.08 -8.28 -7.43
C TYR A 94 -20.28 -7.63 -8.57
N GLN A 95 -19.37 -8.38 -9.20
CA GLN A 95 -18.49 -7.91 -10.29
C GLN A 95 -17.74 -6.63 -9.91
N LEU A 96 -17.20 -6.60 -8.70
CA LEU A 96 -16.51 -5.44 -8.17
C LEU A 96 -15.14 -5.26 -8.83
N SER A 97 -14.73 -4.02 -8.97
CA SER A 97 -13.33 -3.71 -9.22
C SER A 97 -12.52 -3.84 -7.93
N TYR A 98 -11.29 -4.33 -8.02
CA TYR A 98 -10.49 -4.63 -6.85
C TYR A 98 -9.01 -4.41 -7.06
N ILE A 99 -8.30 -4.22 -5.94
CA ILE A 99 -6.86 -4.37 -5.79
C ILE A 99 -6.64 -5.23 -4.55
N ILE A 100 -5.89 -6.32 -4.66
CA ILE A 100 -5.44 -7.14 -3.53
C ILE A 100 -3.92 -7.13 -3.54
N ASP A 101 -3.32 -6.59 -2.49
CA ASP A 101 -1.88 -6.54 -2.32
C ASP A 101 -1.37 -7.77 -1.56
N ASP A 102 -0.31 -8.38 -2.05
CA ASP A 102 0.56 -9.34 -1.37
C ASP A 102 1.79 -8.59 -0.81
N LYS A 103 2.74 -9.29 -0.25
CA LYS A 103 4.00 -8.74 0.27
C LYS A 103 4.66 -7.73 -0.68
N PHE A 104 4.71 -8.04 -1.98
CA PHE A 104 5.28 -7.20 -3.02
C PHE A 104 4.46 -7.21 -4.31
N ASN A 105 3.86 -8.35 -4.66
CA ASN A 105 3.01 -8.52 -5.83
C ASN A 105 1.58 -8.04 -5.55
N TYR A 106 0.74 -8.05 -6.57
CA TYR A 106 -0.66 -7.64 -6.44
C TYR A 106 -1.55 -8.38 -7.45
N ALA A 107 -2.86 -8.34 -7.19
CA ALA A 107 -3.89 -8.69 -8.16
C ALA A 107 -4.86 -7.54 -8.32
N SER A 108 -5.24 -7.24 -9.55
CA SER A 108 -6.22 -6.18 -9.87
C SER A 108 -6.92 -6.49 -11.18
N ASN A 109 -8.20 -6.11 -11.27
CA ASN A 109 -8.98 -6.12 -12.51
C ASN A 109 -9.25 -4.72 -13.07
N LEU A 110 -8.53 -3.71 -12.57
CA LEU A 110 -8.65 -2.35 -13.09
C LEU A 110 -8.06 -2.26 -14.49
N ASP A 111 -8.69 -1.42 -15.33
CA ASP A 111 -8.13 -1.04 -16.62
C ASP A 111 -6.79 -0.32 -16.45
N THR A 112 -5.83 -0.54 -17.35
CA THR A 112 -4.50 0.07 -17.32
C THR A 112 -4.54 1.60 -17.44
N ASN A 113 -5.60 2.17 -18.01
CA ASN A 113 -5.84 3.61 -18.07
C ASN A 113 -6.46 4.20 -16.79
N ASN A 114 -6.80 3.36 -15.82
CA ASN A 114 -7.35 3.82 -14.54
C ASN A 114 -6.26 4.51 -13.72
N GLU A 115 -6.53 5.70 -13.19
CA GLU A 115 -5.57 6.48 -12.42
C GLU A 115 -5.05 5.75 -11.18
N LEU A 116 -5.89 4.93 -10.53
CA LEU A 116 -5.44 4.10 -9.40
C LEU A 116 -4.51 2.99 -9.86
N TYR A 117 -4.81 2.36 -11.02
CA TYR A 117 -3.93 1.32 -11.58
C TYR A 117 -2.54 1.88 -11.90
N GLN A 118 -2.47 3.09 -12.46
CA GLN A 118 -1.19 3.74 -12.80
C GLN A 118 -0.32 4.08 -11.59
N ARG A 119 -0.91 4.05 -10.38
CA ARG A 119 -0.19 4.25 -9.11
C ARG A 119 0.27 2.94 -8.46
N ILE A 120 -0.17 1.80 -8.98
CA ILE A 120 0.29 0.48 -8.53
C ILE A 120 1.61 0.20 -9.24
N ASP A 121 2.63 -0.14 -8.47
CA ASP A 121 3.95 -0.54 -9.00
C ASP A 121 4.50 0.40 -10.07
N PRO A 122 4.65 1.71 -9.77
CA PRO A 122 5.10 2.69 -10.78
C PRO A 122 6.51 2.39 -11.31
N ASP A 123 7.31 1.61 -10.59
CA ASP A 123 8.64 1.16 -11.02
C ASP A 123 8.62 -0.12 -11.88
N GLY A 124 7.47 -0.79 -12.03
CA GLY A 124 7.32 -2.01 -12.80
C GLY A 124 8.11 -3.20 -12.25
N LYS A 125 8.27 -3.29 -10.93
CA LYS A 125 9.09 -4.33 -10.27
C LYS A 125 8.28 -5.50 -9.73
N ALA A 126 6.95 -5.35 -9.59
CA ALA A 126 6.07 -6.38 -9.09
C ALA A 126 5.44 -7.19 -10.22
N GLN A 127 4.87 -8.32 -9.86
CA GLN A 127 4.07 -9.13 -10.75
C GLN A 127 2.57 -8.87 -10.51
N SER A 128 1.83 -8.63 -11.58
CA SER A 128 0.38 -8.69 -11.55
C SER A 128 -0.05 -10.15 -11.63
N LEU A 129 -0.67 -10.64 -10.57
CA LEU A 129 -1.08 -12.04 -10.41
C LEU A 129 -2.60 -12.19 -10.62
N ASP A 130 -3.05 -13.42 -10.83
CA ASP A 130 -4.46 -13.73 -10.65
C ASP A 130 -4.84 -13.61 -9.16
N MET A 131 -6.09 -13.21 -8.90
CA MET A 131 -6.61 -13.07 -7.53
C MET A 131 -6.45 -14.38 -6.71
N ASP A 132 -6.54 -15.54 -7.37
CA ASP A 132 -6.44 -16.82 -6.70
C ASP A 132 -4.98 -17.26 -6.47
N GLU A 133 -4.00 -16.55 -7.04
CA GLU A 133 -2.56 -16.78 -6.82
C GLU A 133 -1.99 -15.99 -5.64
N ILE A 134 -2.71 -14.99 -5.12
CA ILE A 134 -2.29 -14.20 -3.94
C ILE A 134 -2.21 -15.12 -2.72
N ARG A 135 -1.03 -15.23 -2.12
CA ARG A 135 -0.72 -16.11 -1.00
C ARG A 135 -0.81 -15.44 0.36
N ASN A 136 -0.33 -14.19 0.43
CA ASN A 136 -0.27 -13.44 1.67
C ASN A 136 -1.01 -12.11 1.50
N PRO A 137 -2.34 -12.10 1.44
CA PRO A 137 -3.10 -10.87 1.22
C PRO A 137 -2.93 -9.93 2.43
N ILE A 138 -2.21 -8.83 2.22
CA ILE A 138 -1.93 -7.84 3.27
C ILE A 138 -2.96 -6.72 3.28
N LYS A 139 -3.64 -6.49 2.15
CA LYS A 139 -4.62 -5.43 1.98
C LYS A 139 -5.54 -5.76 0.81
N ALA A 140 -6.81 -5.42 0.93
CA ALA A 140 -7.78 -5.49 -0.16
C ALA A 140 -8.54 -4.18 -0.26
N ILE A 141 -8.72 -3.69 -1.49
CA ILE A 141 -9.50 -2.51 -1.84
C ILE A 141 -10.59 -2.96 -2.79
N LEU A 142 -11.83 -2.67 -2.45
CA LEU A 142 -12.99 -2.90 -3.29
C LEU A 142 -13.49 -1.55 -3.82
N LEU A 143 -13.74 -1.48 -5.10
CA LEU A 143 -14.11 -0.26 -5.82
C LEU A 143 -15.44 -0.46 -6.57
N ASN A 144 -16.03 0.66 -6.99
CA ASN A 144 -17.29 0.68 -7.75
C ASN A 144 -18.47 0.00 -7.02
N ILE A 145 -18.50 0.13 -5.68
CA ILE A 145 -19.60 -0.36 -4.86
C ILE A 145 -20.69 0.70 -4.87
N ASP A 146 -21.83 0.41 -5.48
CA ASP A 146 -23.00 1.25 -5.36
C ASP A 146 -23.61 1.19 -3.94
N LYS A 147 -24.44 2.19 -3.59
CA LYS A 147 -25.02 2.30 -2.25
C LYS A 147 -25.82 1.05 -1.85
N LYS A 148 -26.55 0.45 -2.79
CA LYS A 148 -27.37 -0.74 -2.53
C LYS A 148 -26.49 -1.96 -2.23
N ASN A 149 -25.43 -2.15 -3.00
CA ASN A 149 -24.48 -3.23 -2.79
C ASN A 149 -23.64 -3.01 -1.53
N PHE A 150 -23.31 -1.74 -1.20
CA PHE A 150 -22.58 -1.41 0.02
C PHE A 150 -23.37 -1.86 1.26
N ASP A 151 -24.65 -1.51 1.36
CA ASP A 151 -25.49 -1.90 2.51
C ASP A 151 -25.60 -3.43 2.64
N MET A 152 -25.67 -4.15 1.50
CA MET A 152 -25.71 -5.63 1.48
C MET A 152 -24.36 -6.28 1.86
N ILE A 153 -23.25 -5.66 1.52
CA ILE A 153 -21.90 -6.16 1.82
C ILE A 153 -21.53 -5.88 3.28
N ALA A 154 -21.87 -4.69 3.79
CA ALA A 154 -21.55 -4.26 5.16
C ALA A 154 -22.25 -5.10 6.25
N HIS A 155 -23.26 -5.88 5.91
CA HIS A 155 -24.03 -6.74 6.82
C HIS A 155 -23.69 -8.24 6.69
N GLN A 156 -22.65 -8.62 5.92
CA GLN A 156 -22.16 -9.99 5.78
C GLN A 156 -20.88 -10.21 6.57
#